data_d88cf8cc1857c04318f2725529456c3e
#
_entry.id   d88cf8cc1857c04318f2725529456c3e
#
_cell.length_a   1.000
_cell.length_b   1.000
_cell.length_c   1.000
_cell.angle_alpha   90.00
_cell.angle_beta   90.00
_cell.angle_gamma   90.00
#
_symmetry.space_group_name_H-M   'P 1'
#
loop_
_entity.id
_entity.type
_entity.pdbx_description
1 polymer ?
#
loop_
_entity_poly.entity_id
_entity_poly.type
_entity_poly.pdbx_seq_one_letter_code
_entity_poly.pdbx_strand_id
1 'polypeptide(L)'
;MVKEVYKNIYTFQVVLPKSPLKATNIYIIKDRDKNLVLDTGYHTQETLDSMLAGLADLGLEMSDTDLFISHMHADHSGLASNFKSAGCKVYASAADGKIINDAANGSYWQLLYKLLDYFNVTGGEIMLEDHPGYLFQAPDEVDMDIVAPGDII
;
A
#
# COMPACT_ATOMS: atom_id res chain seq x y z
N MET A 1 -16.69 8.93 3.39
CA MET A 1 -17.87 8.91 2.48
C MET A 1 -17.46 8.34 1.16
N VAL A 2 -18.06 7.22 0.78
CA VAL A 2 -17.81 6.54 -0.50
C VAL A 2 -18.57 7.24 -1.62
N LYS A 3 -17.97 7.32 -2.81
CA LYS A 3 -18.55 7.91 -4.02
C LYS A 3 -18.35 6.99 -5.21
N GLU A 4 -19.42 6.73 -5.97
CA GLU A 4 -19.30 6.10 -7.29
C GLU A 4 -18.81 7.14 -8.29
N VAL A 5 -17.66 6.87 -8.93
CA VAL A 5 -17.03 7.78 -9.92
C VAL A 5 -17.25 7.31 -11.35
N TYR A 6 -17.50 6.03 -11.54
CA TYR A 6 -17.90 5.40 -12.78
C TYR A 6 -18.69 4.14 -12.45
N LYS A 7 -19.43 3.56 -13.40
CA LYS A 7 -20.19 2.32 -13.18
C LYS A 7 -19.31 1.25 -12.55
N ASN A 8 -19.69 0.80 -11.35
CA ASN A 8 -18.96 -0.19 -10.53
C ASN A 8 -17.57 0.24 -10.07
N ILE A 9 -17.18 1.51 -10.24
CA ILE A 9 -15.92 2.05 -9.72
C ILE A 9 -16.22 3.07 -8.65
N TYR A 10 -15.77 2.80 -7.46
CA TYR A 10 -15.98 3.61 -6.26
C TYR A 10 -14.67 4.18 -5.75
N THR A 11 -14.75 5.31 -5.04
CA THR A 11 -13.59 5.88 -4.34
C THR A 11 -13.99 6.36 -2.97
N PHE A 12 -13.05 6.26 -2.03
CA PHE A 12 -13.10 6.88 -0.72
C PHE A 12 -11.70 7.24 -0.27
N GLN A 13 -11.58 7.99 0.81
CA GLN A 13 -10.30 8.38 1.37
C GLN A 13 -9.97 7.54 2.60
N VAL A 14 -8.70 7.14 2.70
CA VAL A 14 -8.12 6.62 3.94
C VAL A 14 -7.20 7.68 4.54
N VAL A 15 -7.19 7.78 5.85
CA VAL A 15 -6.37 8.76 6.55
C VAL A 15 -4.88 8.39 6.47
N LEU A 16 -4.03 9.40 6.38
CA LEU A 16 -2.57 9.28 6.46
C LEU A 16 -2.07 10.08 7.67
N PRO A 17 -1.99 9.46 8.85
CA PRO A 17 -1.54 10.14 10.06
C PRO A 17 -0.14 10.74 9.89
N LYS A 18 0.07 11.93 10.43
CA LYS A 18 1.34 12.67 10.35
C LYS A 18 1.81 13.05 8.93
N SER A 19 1.03 12.74 7.90
CA SER A 19 1.32 13.16 6.53
C SER A 19 0.75 14.56 6.25
N PRO A 20 1.48 15.44 5.54
CA PRO A 20 0.92 16.71 5.07
C PRO A 20 -0.25 16.50 4.09
N LEU A 21 -0.32 15.36 3.42
CA LEU A 21 -1.42 15.00 2.51
C LEU A 21 -2.72 14.67 3.27
N LYS A 22 -2.64 14.28 4.55
CA LYS A 22 -3.74 13.91 5.45
C LYS A 22 -4.52 12.66 5.03
N ALA A 23 -4.69 12.40 3.76
CA ALA A 23 -5.41 11.25 3.23
C ALA A 23 -4.93 10.89 1.82
N THR A 24 -5.15 9.62 1.41
CA THR A 24 -5.03 9.18 0.03
C THR A 24 -6.36 8.63 -0.47
N ASN A 25 -6.56 8.65 -1.79
CA ASN A 25 -7.76 8.12 -2.42
C ASN A 25 -7.57 6.65 -2.73
N ILE A 26 -8.50 5.84 -2.28
CA ILE A 26 -8.61 4.42 -2.62
C ILE A 26 -9.67 4.26 -3.69
N TYR A 27 -9.42 3.39 -4.66
CA TYR A 27 -10.40 3.01 -5.66
C TYR A 27 -10.78 1.56 -5.50
N ILE A 28 -12.06 1.25 -5.73
CA ILE A 28 -12.58 -0.11 -5.72
C ILE A 28 -13.33 -0.35 -7.01
N ILE A 29 -12.97 -1.43 -7.68
CA ILE A 29 -13.72 -1.98 -8.80
C ILE A 29 -14.57 -3.13 -8.26
N LYS A 30 -15.90 -2.98 -8.31
CA LYS A 30 -16.82 -4.05 -7.92
C LYS A 30 -17.12 -4.93 -9.10
N ASP A 31 -16.93 -6.24 -8.92
CA ASP A 31 -17.35 -7.24 -9.90
C ASP A 31 -18.13 -8.37 -9.19
N ARG A 32 -18.67 -9.30 -10.00
CA ARG A 32 -19.52 -10.38 -9.51
C ARG A 32 -18.77 -11.42 -8.70
N ASP A 33 -17.56 -11.75 -9.14
CA ASP A 33 -16.79 -12.85 -8.58
C ASP A 33 -15.82 -12.39 -7.50
N LYS A 34 -15.13 -11.26 -7.72
CA LYS A 34 -14.18 -10.69 -6.78
C LYS A 34 -14.05 -9.18 -7.00
N ASN A 35 -13.93 -8.43 -5.91
CA ASN A 35 -13.71 -7.00 -6.00
C ASN A 35 -12.21 -6.70 -5.99
N LEU A 36 -11.78 -5.62 -6.63
CA LEU A 36 -10.40 -5.19 -6.66
C LEU A 36 -10.25 -3.84 -5.98
N VAL A 37 -9.40 -3.78 -4.96
CA VAL A 37 -8.96 -2.54 -4.31
C VAL A 37 -7.66 -2.08 -4.97
N LEU A 38 -7.56 -0.80 -5.31
CA LEU A 38 -6.35 -0.17 -5.81
C LEU A 38 -5.77 0.71 -4.69
N ASP A 39 -4.57 0.34 -4.25
CA ASP A 39 -3.80 0.96 -3.18
C ASP A 39 -4.42 0.85 -1.78
N THR A 40 -3.67 1.24 -0.74
CA THR A 40 -4.11 0.99 0.64
C THR A 40 -3.99 2.20 1.58
N GLY A 41 -2.80 2.79 1.69
CA GLY A 41 -2.45 3.76 2.73
C GLY A 41 -1.33 3.26 3.65
N TYR A 42 -1.00 4.02 4.68
CA TYR A 42 0.04 3.70 5.65
C TYR A 42 -0.32 2.50 6.54
N HIS A 43 0.69 1.79 7.02
CA HIS A 43 0.51 0.77 8.05
C HIS A 43 0.30 1.43 9.42
N THR A 44 -0.90 1.91 9.67
CA THR A 44 -1.35 2.44 10.97
C THR A 44 -2.77 1.97 11.27
N GLN A 45 -3.14 1.96 12.55
CA GLN A 45 -4.49 1.55 12.96
C GLN A 45 -5.55 2.49 12.38
N GLU A 46 -5.30 3.81 12.39
CA GLU A 46 -6.25 4.80 11.86
C GLU A 46 -6.49 4.64 10.36
N THR A 47 -5.42 4.28 9.59
CA THR A 47 -5.56 3.97 8.17
C THR A 47 -6.37 2.70 7.96
N LEU A 48 -6.08 1.65 8.72
CA LEU A 48 -6.80 0.38 8.67
C LEU A 48 -8.28 0.58 8.99
N ASP A 49 -8.60 1.30 10.07
CA ASP A 49 -9.98 1.58 10.48
C ASP A 49 -10.74 2.35 9.39
N SER A 50 -10.09 3.32 8.74
CA SER A 50 -10.70 4.08 7.65
C SER A 50 -10.87 3.24 6.37
N MET A 51 -9.96 2.29 6.10
CA MET A 51 -10.09 1.32 5.03
C MET A 51 -11.30 0.40 5.26
N LEU A 52 -11.39 -0.20 6.46
CA LEU A 52 -12.49 -1.08 6.83
C LEU A 52 -13.84 -0.35 6.79
N ALA A 53 -13.90 0.89 7.26
CA ALA A 53 -15.11 1.70 7.18
C ALA A 53 -15.54 1.98 5.73
N GLY A 54 -14.58 2.28 4.83
CA GLY A 54 -14.87 2.48 3.41
C GLY A 54 -15.36 1.22 2.70
N LEU A 55 -14.80 0.05 3.03
CA LEU A 55 -15.28 -1.24 2.54
C LEU A 55 -16.69 -1.55 3.07
N ALA A 56 -16.93 -1.34 4.36
CA ALA A 56 -18.24 -1.57 4.99
C ALA A 56 -19.35 -0.68 4.40
N ASP A 57 -19.05 0.59 4.04
CA ASP A 57 -19.97 1.49 3.33
C ASP A 57 -20.41 0.90 1.96
N LEU A 58 -19.62 0.00 1.38
CA LEU A 58 -19.92 -0.72 0.13
C LEU A 58 -20.55 -2.10 0.37
N GLY A 59 -20.74 -2.49 1.64
CA GLY A 59 -21.21 -3.81 2.02
C GLY A 59 -20.16 -4.91 1.78
N LEU A 60 -18.87 -4.58 1.90
CA LEU A 60 -17.74 -5.49 1.68
C LEU A 60 -16.94 -5.67 2.97
N GLU A 61 -16.38 -6.85 3.12
CA GLU A 61 -15.27 -7.14 4.03
C GLU A 61 -13.94 -7.16 3.25
N MET A 62 -12.81 -7.05 3.93
CA MET A 62 -11.50 -7.10 3.27
C MET A 62 -11.30 -8.41 2.49
N SER A 63 -11.76 -9.54 3.04
CA SER A 63 -11.72 -10.87 2.42
C SER A 63 -12.51 -10.98 1.10
N ASP A 64 -13.45 -10.06 0.85
CA ASP A 64 -14.24 -10.02 -0.40
C ASP A 64 -13.47 -9.37 -1.55
N THR A 65 -12.23 -8.95 -1.29
CA THR A 65 -11.45 -8.14 -2.23
C THR A 65 -10.09 -8.77 -2.51
N ASP A 66 -9.54 -8.46 -3.68
CA ASP A 66 -8.11 -8.57 -3.94
C ASP A 66 -7.49 -7.18 -3.98
N LEU A 67 -6.17 -7.06 -3.85
CA LEU A 67 -5.45 -5.80 -3.80
C LEU A 67 -4.53 -5.68 -5.02
N PHE A 68 -4.56 -4.54 -5.69
CA PHE A 68 -3.54 -4.12 -6.65
C PHE A 68 -2.78 -2.90 -6.10
N ILE A 69 -1.46 -3.02 -6.00
CA ILE A 69 -0.57 -1.94 -5.55
C ILE A 69 0.01 -1.25 -6.79
N SER A 70 -0.28 0.04 -6.93
CA SER A 70 0.17 0.82 -8.08
C SER A 70 1.67 1.06 -8.07
N HIS A 71 2.26 1.27 -6.89
CA HIS A 71 3.70 1.46 -6.69
C HIS A 71 4.13 1.28 -5.22
N MET A 72 5.43 1.27 -4.99
CA MET A 72 6.08 0.83 -3.74
C MET A 72 5.91 1.76 -2.52
N HIS A 73 5.44 3.00 -2.67
CA HIS A 73 5.37 3.94 -1.56
C HIS A 73 4.42 3.48 -0.45
N ALA A 74 4.77 3.74 0.80
CA ALA A 74 4.05 3.25 1.97
C ALA A 74 2.58 3.73 2.04
N ASP A 75 2.27 4.93 1.52
CA ASP A 75 0.91 5.45 1.44
C ASP A 75 0.04 4.78 0.36
N HIS A 76 0.62 3.83 -0.38
CA HIS A 76 -0.05 2.99 -1.36
C HIS A 76 0.04 1.48 -1.02
N SER A 77 1.06 1.07 -0.27
CA SER A 77 1.36 -0.35 -0.01
C SER A 77 1.33 -0.77 1.47
N GLY A 78 1.20 0.19 2.39
CA GLY A 78 1.42 -0.08 3.82
C GLY A 78 0.51 -1.15 4.44
N LEU A 79 -0.73 -1.32 3.96
CA LEU A 79 -1.63 -2.36 4.45
C LEU A 79 -1.56 -3.68 3.66
N ALA A 80 -0.57 -3.87 2.78
CA ALA A 80 -0.47 -5.08 1.95
C ALA A 80 -0.50 -6.38 2.77
N SER A 81 0.21 -6.43 3.89
CA SER A 81 0.22 -7.58 4.80
C SER A 81 -1.13 -7.83 5.47
N ASN A 82 -1.94 -6.78 5.72
CA ASN A 82 -3.30 -6.93 6.26
C ASN A 82 -4.22 -7.60 5.23
N PHE A 83 -4.16 -7.19 3.95
CA PHE A 83 -4.92 -7.84 2.88
C PHE A 83 -4.51 -9.30 2.71
N LYS A 84 -3.19 -9.57 2.68
CA LYS A 84 -2.71 -10.96 2.59
C LYS A 84 -3.19 -11.81 3.76
N SER A 85 -3.15 -11.27 4.97
CA SER A 85 -3.63 -11.96 6.18
C SER A 85 -5.14 -12.22 6.15
N ALA A 86 -5.92 -11.38 5.45
CA ALA A 86 -7.35 -11.59 5.21
C ALA A 86 -7.64 -12.63 4.10
N GLY A 87 -6.61 -13.21 3.49
CA GLY A 87 -6.75 -14.22 2.43
C GLY A 87 -6.88 -13.65 1.02
N CYS A 88 -6.64 -12.36 0.84
CA CYS A 88 -6.67 -11.69 -0.46
C CYS A 88 -5.45 -12.05 -1.31
N LYS A 89 -5.61 -12.06 -2.63
CA LYS A 89 -4.45 -11.94 -3.52
C LYS A 89 -3.96 -10.51 -3.52
N VAL A 90 -2.64 -10.36 -3.60
CA VAL A 90 -1.98 -9.05 -3.67
C VAL A 90 -1.17 -9.00 -4.95
N TYR A 91 -1.48 -8.07 -5.81
CA TYR A 91 -0.84 -7.88 -7.11
C TYR A 91 0.06 -6.65 -7.09
N ALA A 92 1.24 -6.77 -7.68
CA ALA A 92 2.17 -5.66 -7.90
C ALA A 92 3.04 -5.90 -9.14
N SER A 93 3.70 -4.86 -9.64
CA SER A 93 4.77 -5.04 -10.62
C SER A 93 5.96 -5.78 -10.01
N ALA A 94 6.79 -6.41 -10.82
CA ALA A 94 7.99 -7.10 -10.33
C ALA A 94 8.95 -6.15 -9.58
N ALA A 95 9.06 -4.91 -10.05
CA ALA A 95 9.93 -3.91 -9.43
C ALA A 95 9.37 -3.43 -8.09
N ASP A 96 8.10 -3.06 -8.06
CA ASP A 96 7.45 -2.55 -6.85
C ASP A 96 7.31 -3.64 -5.78
N GLY A 97 6.86 -4.83 -6.15
CA GLY A 97 6.73 -5.96 -5.23
C GLY A 97 8.06 -6.34 -4.58
N LYS A 98 9.16 -6.32 -5.38
CA LYS A 98 10.49 -6.54 -4.83
C LYS A 98 10.87 -5.47 -3.81
N ILE A 99 10.67 -4.18 -4.12
CA ILE A 99 11.08 -3.08 -3.23
C ILE A 99 10.22 -3.09 -1.95
N ILE A 100 8.93 -3.38 -2.05
CA ILE A 100 8.04 -3.50 -0.87
C ILE A 100 8.57 -4.56 0.10
N ASN A 101 8.93 -5.75 -0.41
CA ASN A 101 9.47 -6.82 0.41
C ASN A 101 10.89 -6.53 0.92
N ASP A 102 11.75 -5.93 0.10
CA ASP A 102 13.08 -5.48 0.52
C ASP A 102 12.98 -4.38 1.62
N ALA A 103 11.96 -3.53 1.58
CA ALA A 103 11.71 -2.55 2.62
C ALA A 103 11.24 -3.23 3.92
N ALA A 104 10.31 -4.17 3.84
CA ALA A 104 9.80 -4.93 4.98
C ALA A 104 10.91 -5.72 5.70
N ASN A 105 11.83 -6.35 4.95
CA ASN A 105 12.95 -7.10 5.54
C ASN A 105 14.19 -6.22 5.86
N GLY A 106 14.14 -4.93 5.57
CA GLY A 106 15.18 -3.95 5.87
C GLY A 106 16.30 -3.82 4.85
N SER A 107 16.39 -4.69 3.82
CA SER A 107 17.49 -4.67 2.84
C SER A 107 17.49 -3.42 1.96
N TYR A 108 16.31 -2.89 1.63
CA TYR A 108 16.16 -1.63 0.92
C TYR A 108 16.77 -0.45 1.70
N TRP A 109 16.49 -0.35 2.98
CA TRP A 109 16.99 0.72 3.85
C TRP A 109 18.49 0.60 4.07
N GLN A 110 19.01 -0.61 4.23
CA GLN A 110 20.46 -0.84 4.30
C GLN A 110 21.17 -0.42 3.02
N LEU A 111 20.56 -0.66 1.84
CA LEU A 111 21.10 -0.18 0.58
C LEU A 111 21.13 1.36 0.52
N LEU A 112 20.07 2.03 0.94
CA LEU A 112 20.01 3.50 0.98
C LEU A 112 21.09 4.08 1.90
N TYR A 113 21.30 3.51 3.10
CA TYR A 113 22.38 3.94 3.99
C TYR A 113 23.76 3.80 3.32
N LYS A 114 24.03 2.69 2.64
CA LYS A 114 25.28 2.48 1.91
C LYS A 114 25.46 3.49 0.78
N LEU A 115 24.38 3.85 0.07
CA LEU A 115 24.43 4.88 -0.98
C LEU A 115 24.70 6.27 -0.41
N LEU A 116 24.04 6.64 0.70
CA LEU A 116 24.31 7.92 1.40
C LEU A 116 25.77 8.02 1.81
N ASP A 117 26.33 6.94 2.39
CA ASP A 117 27.74 6.88 2.77
C ASP A 117 28.67 6.99 1.53
N TYR A 118 28.39 6.21 0.49
CA TYR A 118 29.18 6.21 -0.75
C TYR A 118 29.25 7.60 -1.41
N PHE A 119 28.13 8.32 -1.42
CA PHE A 119 28.05 9.68 -1.99
C PHE A 119 28.46 10.77 -1.01
N ASN A 120 28.93 10.39 0.17
CA ASN A 120 29.35 11.30 1.25
C ASN A 120 28.27 12.37 1.54
N VAL A 121 27.01 11.95 1.61
CA VAL A 121 25.88 12.81 1.96
C VAL A 121 25.93 13.06 3.47
N THR A 122 26.74 14.04 3.88
CA THR A 122 27.00 14.38 5.29
C THR A 122 26.19 15.58 5.79
N GLY A 123 25.34 16.12 4.96
CA GLY A 123 24.65 17.38 5.21
C GLY A 123 23.32 17.23 5.94
N GLY A 124 23.36 17.19 7.26
CA GLY A 124 22.18 17.11 8.11
C GLY A 124 21.78 15.66 8.36
N GLU A 125 21.35 15.42 9.55
CA GLU A 125 20.94 14.11 10.05
C GLU A 125 19.73 13.56 9.27
N ILE A 126 19.98 12.99 8.08
CA ILE A 126 18.95 12.22 7.38
C ILE A 126 18.85 10.89 8.13
N MET A 127 17.96 10.86 9.09
CA MET A 127 17.56 9.62 9.76
C MET A 127 16.51 8.95 8.86
N LEU A 128 16.92 7.88 8.16
CA LEU A 128 15.97 7.12 7.33
C LEU A 128 14.82 6.55 8.17
N GLU A 129 15.07 6.30 9.46
CA GLU A 129 14.08 5.86 10.43
C GLU A 129 12.95 6.87 10.67
N ASP A 130 13.17 8.16 10.39
CA ASP A 130 12.14 9.20 10.46
C ASP A 130 11.37 9.34 9.15
N HIS A 131 11.82 8.66 8.09
CA HIS A 131 11.18 8.74 6.79
C HIS A 131 9.81 8.01 6.81
N PRO A 132 8.73 8.64 6.31
CA PRO A 132 7.39 8.00 6.32
C PRO A 132 7.36 6.62 5.67
N GLY A 133 8.17 6.42 4.61
CA GLY A 133 8.31 5.12 3.95
C GLY A 133 8.87 4.03 4.87
N TYR A 134 9.75 4.38 5.81
CA TYR A 134 10.27 3.46 6.82
C TYR A 134 9.23 3.22 7.93
N LEU A 135 8.68 4.31 8.47
CA LEU A 135 7.77 4.27 9.62
C LEU A 135 6.44 3.56 9.34
N PHE A 136 5.94 3.65 8.10
CA PHE A 136 4.57 3.28 7.75
C PHE A 136 4.47 2.25 6.63
N GLN A 137 5.58 1.60 6.27
CA GLN A 137 5.60 0.48 5.33
C GLN A 137 4.88 -0.76 5.86
N ALA A 138 4.58 -1.73 4.99
CA ALA A 138 4.14 -3.05 5.42
C ALA A 138 5.20 -3.67 6.34
N PRO A 139 4.79 -4.24 7.49
CA PRO A 139 5.75 -4.74 8.50
C PRO A 139 6.39 -6.09 8.10
N ASP A 140 5.74 -6.84 7.24
CA ASP A 140 6.13 -8.19 6.84
C ASP A 140 6.21 -8.30 5.33
N GLU A 141 7.06 -9.20 4.83
CA GLU A 141 7.09 -9.59 3.42
C GLU A 141 5.74 -10.20 3.00
N VAL A 142 5.31 -9.85 1.81
CA VAL A 142 4.04 -10.30 1.23
C VAL A 142 4.31 -11.15 0.00
N ASP A 143 3.71 -12.35 -0.03
CA ASP A 143 3.67 -13.17 -1.23
C ASP A 143 2.72 -12.54 -2.23
N MET A 144 3.27 -11.94 -3.30
CA MET A 144 2.54 -11.17 -4.30
C MET A 144 2.49 -11.90 -5.64
N ASP A 145 1.33 -11.83 -6.29
CA ASP A 145 1.15 -12.21 -7.69
C ASP A 145 1.73 -11.09 -8.58
N ILE A 146 2.81 -11.39 -9.29
CA ILE A 146 3.49 -10.40 -10.13
C ILE A 146 2.76 -10.25 -11.45
N VAL A 147 2.46 -8.99 -11.80
CA VAL A 147 1.76 -8.62 -13.04
C VAL A 147 2.64 -7.78 -13.96
N ALA A 148 2.43 -7.94 -15.25
CA ALA A 148 3.11 -7.22 -16.32
C ALA A 148 2.11 -6.49 -17.23
N PRO A 149 2.57 -5.50 -18.03
CA PRO A 149 1.69 -4.82 -18.98
C PRO A 149 1.00 -5.79 -19.94
N GLY A 150 -0.33 -5.76 -19.96
CA GLY A 150 -1.16 -6.64 -20.78
C GLY A 150 -1.78 -7.82 -20.05
N ASP A 151 -1.37 -8.08 -18.80
CA ASP A 151 -2.04 -9.09 -17.98
C ASP A 151 -3.45 -8.64 -17.59
N ILE A 152 -4.33 -9.61 -17.41
CA ILE A 152 -5.70 -9.43 -16.91
C ILE A 152 -5.78 -10.08 -15.53
N ILE A 153 -6.24 -9.31 -14.56
CA ILE A 153 -6.42 -9.73 -13.16
C ILE A 153 -7.89 -9.68 -12.76
#